data_50fc255c47a068110f001acc571a15fa
#
_entry.id   50fc255c47a068110f001acc571a15fa
#
_cell.length_a   1.000
_cell.length_b   1.000
_cell.length_c   1.000
_cell.angle_alpha   90.00
_cell.angle_beta   90.00
_cell.angle_gamma   90.00
#
_symmetry.space_group_name_H-M   'P 1'
#
loop_
_entity.id
_entity.type
_entity.pdbx_description
1 polymer ?
#
loop_
_entity_poly.entity_id
_entity_poly.type
_entity_poly.pdbx_seq_one_letter_code
_entity_poly.pdbx_strand_id
1 'polypeptide(L)'
;MILVGIDIGKNQHTFSILDKETGEILSNPSVFNNNQQGFLLLIKKLSSYAKSELLIGMEDTGHYHFALLKYLLDTHYTVALISVC
;
A
#
# COMPACT_ATOMS: atom_id res chain seq x y z
N MET A 1 12.65 8.79 -2.50
CA MET A 1 11.22 8.44 -2.36
C MET A 1 11.06 6.94 -2.15
N ILE A 2 10.19 6.59 -1.27
CA ILE A 2 9.91 5.20 -0.93
C ILE A 2 8.61 4.78 -1.64
N LEU A 3 8.65 3.69 -2.38
CA LEU A 3 7.50 3.19 -3.11
C LEU A 3 6.93 1.97 -2.41
N VAL A 4 5.63 2.01 -2.13
CA VAL A 4 4.89 0.88 -1.57
C VAL A 4 3.99 0.33 -2.67
N GLY A 5 4.27 -0.87 -3.13
CA GLY A 5 3.43 -1.54 -4.11
C GLY A 5 2.46 -2.48 -3.42
N ILE A 6 1.18 -2.35 -3.72
CA ILE A 6 0.15 -3.21 -3.13
C ILE A 6 -0.55 -4.00 -4.22
N ASP A 7 -0.50 -5.31 -4.08
CA ASP A 7 -1.23 -6.25 -4.93
C ASP A 7 -2.57 -6.54 -4.26
N ILE A 8 -3.66 -6.18 -4.93
CA ILE A 8 -5.01 -6.24 -4.37
C ILE A 8 -5.62 -7.62 -4.56
N GLY A 9 -6.13 -8.18 -3.49
CA GLY A 9 -6.92 -9.41 -3.51
C GLY A 9 -8.27 -9.20 -2.84
N LYS A 10 -9.11 -10.21 -2.90
CA LYS A 10 -10.45 -10.13 -2.33
C LYS A 10 -10.43 -10.05 -0.80
N ASN A 11 -9.73 -10.99 -0.18
CA ASN A 11 -9.71 -11.13 1.28
C ASN A 11 -8.40 -10.67 1.89
N GLN A 12 -7.34 -10.62 1.10
CA GLN A 12 -6.00 -10.26 1.53
C GLN A 12 -5.32 -9.45 0.44
N HIS A 13 -4.44 -8.56 0.88
CA HIS A 13 -3.56 -7.82 -0.01
C HIS A 13 -2.12 -8.17 0.31
N THR A 14 -1.23 -7.93 -0.64
CA THR A 14 0.21 -8.12 -0.44
C THR A 14 0.91 -6.80 -0.73
N PHE A 15 1.82 -6.38 0.15
CA PHE A 15 2.60 -5.17 -0.09
C PHE A 15 4.09 -5.47 -0.07
N SER A 16 4.83 -4.67 -0.80
CA SER A 16 6.28 -4.62 -0.77
C SER A 16 6.74 -3.17 -0.76
N ILE A 17 7.92 -2.92 -0.21
CA ILE A 17 8.47 -1.58 -0.07
C ILE A 17 9.83 -1.56 -0.73
N LEU A 18 10.08 -0.55 -1.58
CA LEU A 18 11.37 -0.39 -2.21
C LEU A 18 11.78 1.08 -2.26
N ASP A 19 13.09 1.29 -2.33
CA ASP A 19 13.65 2.61 -2.58
C ASP A 19 13.60 2.86 -4.08
N LYS A 20 12.86 3.89 -4.49
CA LYS A 20 12.64 4.20 -5.90
C LYS A 20 13.94 4.58 -6.62
N GLU A 21 14.88 5.23 -5.93
CA GLU A 21 16.09 5.73 -6.55
C GLU A 21 17.14 4.64 -6.74
N THR A 22 17.26 3.73 -5.79
CA THR A 22 18.26 2.67 -5.84
C THR A 22 17.72 1.33 -6.32
N GLY A 23 16.39 1.14 -6.25
CA GLY A 23 15.76 -0.14 -6.52
C GLY A 23 15.91 -1.14 -5.39
N GLU A 24 16.48 -0.74 -4.24
CA GLU A 24 16.67 -1.63 -3.11
C GLU A 24 15.33 -2.04 -2.51
N ILE A 25 15.18 -3.35 -2.25
CA ILE A 25 13.99 -3.88 -1.58
C ILE A 25 14.16 -3.65 -0.08
N LEU A 26 13.28 -2.81 0.48
CA LEU A 26 13.30 -2.48 1.91
C LEU A 26 12.42 -3.41 2.72
N SER A 27 11.41 -4.01 2.12
CA SER A 27 10.57 -5.01 2.73
C SER A 27 10.14 -6.02 1.68
N ASN A 28 10.37 -7.30 1.95
CA ASN A 28 9.88 -8.38 1.11
C ASN A 28 8.35 -8.40 1.13
N PRO A 29 7.70 -9.02 0.11
CA PRO A 29 6.25 -9.09 0.08
C PRO A 29 5.67 -9.65 1.37
N SER A 30 4.69 -8.96 1.91
CA SER A 30 4.01 -9.32 3.16
C SER A 30 2.52 -9.21 2.96
N VAL A 31 1.77 -10.15 3.53
CA VAL A 31 0.31 -10.23 3.39
C VAL A 31 -0.36 -9.51 4.55
N PHE A 32 -1.44 -8.81 4.27
CA PHE A 32 -2.32 -8.25 5.29
C PHE A 32 -3.78 -8.43 4.88
N ASN A 33 -4.64 -8.61 5.87
CA ASN A 33 -6.05 -8.88 5.61
C ASN A 33 -6.76 -7.62 5.12
N ASN A 34 -7.78 -7.81 4.28
CA ASN A 34 -8.62 -6.73 3.76
C ASN A 34 -9.67 -6.36 4.81
N ASN A 35 -9.23 -5.85 5.95
CA ASN A 35 -10.07 -5.38 7.05
C ASN A 35 -9.29 -4.37 7.88
N GLN A 36 -9.95 -3.77 8.87
CA GLN A 36 -9.32 -2.74 9.68
C GLN A 36 -8.07 -3.22 10.42
N GLN A 37 -8.08 -4.45 10.93
CA GLN A 37 -6.91 -5.01 11.61
C GLN A 37 -5.71 -5.13 10.66
N GLY A 38 -5.97 -5.59 9.43
CA GLY A 38 -4.93 -5.68 8.41
C GLY A 38 -4.40 -4.32 8.01
N PHE A 39 -5.29 -3.33 7.89
CA PHE A 39 -4.88 -1.96 7.56
C PHE A 39 -4.00 -1.35 8.66
N LEU A 40 -4.32 -1.61 9.93
CA LEU A 40 -3.49 -1.15 11.05
C LEU A 40 -2.09 -1.77 11.01
N LEU A 41 -1.98 -3.04 10.63
CA LEU A 41 -0.68 -3.69 10.47
C LEU A 41 0.14 -3.03 9.36
N LEU A 42 -0.50 -2.71 8.24
CA LEU A 42 0.16 -1.99 7.14
C LEU A 42 0.66 -0.63 7.63
N ILE A 43 -0.20 0.15 8.27
CA ILE A 43 0.18 1.48 8.77
C ILE A 43 1.34 1.40 9.75
N LYS A 44 1.35 0.39 10.61
CA LYS A 44 2.45 0.19 11.56
C LYS A 44 3.78 -0.01 10.82
N LYS A 45 3.77 -0.77 9.73
CA LYS A 45 4.97 -0.96 8.90
C LYS A 45 5.38 0.32 8.21
N LEU A 46 4.42 1.08 7.70
CA LEU A 46 4.71 2.32 6.99
C LEU A 46 5.12 3.47 7.92
N SER A 47 4.82 3.38 9.21
CA SER A 47 5.11 4.43 10.17
C SER A 47 6.61 4.68 10.37
N SER A 48 7.46 3.77 9.91
CA SER A 48 8.92 3.95 9.92
C SER A 48 9.37 5.04 8.93
N TYR A 49 8.50 5.44 8.01
CA TYR A 49 8.82 6.41 6.96
C TYR A 49 7.92 7.63 7.09
N ALA A 50 8.45 8.81 6.74
CA ALA A 50 7.63 10.01 6.68
C ALA A 50 6.62 9.89 5.54
N LYS A 51 5.37 10.30 5.75
CA LYS A 51 4.33 10.23 4.71
C LYS A 51 4.71 10.99 3.45
N SER A 52 5.43 12.10 3.59
CA SER A 52 5.90 12.90 2.46
C SER A 52 6.93 12.16 1.59
N GLU A 53 7.55 11.11 2.11
CA GLU A 53 8.53 10.30 1.39
C GLU A 53 7.92 9.05 0.77
N LEU A 54 6.64 8.77 1.05
CA LEU A 54 5.96 7.55 0.61
C LEU A 54 5.01 7.83 -0.55
N LEU A 55 5.06 6.96 -1.55
CA LEU A 55 4.03 6.85 -2.57
C LEU A 55 3.50 5.41 -2.56
N ILE A 56 2.19 5.27 -2.40
CA ILE A 56 1.54 3.96 -2.41
C ILE A 56 0.90 3.75 -3.77
N GLY A 57 1.28 2.66 -4.45
CA GLY A 57 0.68 2.29 -5.73
C GLY A 57 -0.16 1.04 -5.58
N MET A 58 -1.35 1.03 -6.18
CA MET A 58 -2.21 -0.14 -6.22
C MET A 58 -3.03 -0.16 -7.50
N GLU A 59 -3.46 -1.35 -7.91
CA GLU A 59 -4.29 -1.53 -9.10
C GLU A 59 -5.76 -1.22 -8.77
N ASP A 60 -6.46 -0.66 -9.76
CA ASP A 60 -7.90 -0.50 -9.71
C ASP A 60 -8.55 -1.83 -10.08
N THR A 61 -9.06 -2.55 -9.08
CA THR A 61 -9.64 -3.89 -9.26
C THR A 61 -11.17 -3.86 -9.23
N GLY A 62 -11.77 -2.70 -9.48
CA GLY A 62 -13.22 -2.54 -9.43
C GLY A 62 -13.70 -2.16 -8.03
N HIS A 63 -13.70 -3.08 -7.07
CA HIS A 63 -14.19 -2.75 -5.72
C HIS A 63 -13.38 -3.35 -4.57
N TYR A 64 -12.51 -4.31 -4.81
CA TYR A 64 -11.75 -4.93 -3.70
C TYR A 64 -10.74 -4.00 -3.06
N HIS A 65 -10.36 -2.92 -3.73
CA HIS A 65 -9.40 -1.94 -3.20
C HIS A 65 -10.06 -0.79 -2.45
N PHE A 66 -11.39 -0.61 -2.52
CA PHE A 66 -12.04 0.61 -2.02
C PHE A 66 -11.85 0.83 -0.53
N ALA A 67 -12.03 -0.20 0.28
CA ALA A 67 -11.90 -0.03 1.74
C ALA A 67 -10.47 0.40 2.12
N LEU A 68 -9.47 -0.24 1.52
CA LEU A 68 -8.08 0.13 1.76
C LEU A 68 -7.77 1.54 1.26
N LEU A 69 -8.22 1.86 0.04
CA LEU A 69 -8.01 3.20 -0.53
C LEU A 69 -8.59 4.28 0.38
N LYS A 70 -9.83 4.11 0.82
CA LYS A 70 -10.46 5.08 1.73
C LYS A 70 -9.66 5.23 3.01
N TYR A 71 -9.24 4.12 3.61
CA TYR A 71 -8.46 4.15 4.84
C TYR A 71 -7.15 4.92 4.65
N LEU A 72 -6.43 4.66 3.57
CA LEU A 72 -5.16 5.32 3.29
C LEU A 72 -5.34 6.81 3.04
N LEU A 73 -6.36 7.19 2.27
CA LEU A 73 -6.65 8.60 2.01
C LEU A 73 -7.08 9.33 3.30
N ASP A 74 -7.92 8.69 4.12
CA ASP A 74 -8.37 9.26 5.38
C ASP A 74 -7.21 9.44 6.38
N THR A 75 -6.16 8.65 6.25
CA THR A 75 -4.96 8.77 7.08
C THR A 75 -3.85 9.58 6.41
N HIS A 76 -4.17 10.25 5.30
CA HIS A 76 -3.32 11.25 4.62
C HIS A 76 -2.10 10.66 3.89
N TYR A 77 -2.21 9.43 3.42
CA TYR A 77 -1.20 8.86 2.52
C TYR A 77 -1.46 9.27 1.07
N THR A 78 -0.40 9.37 0.30
CA THR A 78 -0.48 9.62 -1.14
C THR A 78 -0.62 8.28 -1.86
N VAL A 79 -1.69 8.13 -2.63
CA VAL A 79 -2.00 6.87 -3.33
C VAL A 79 -2.14 7.14 -4.82
N ALA A 80 -1.48 6.30 -5.62
CA ALA A 80 -1.65 6.26 -7.07
C ALA A 80 -2.42 5.00 -7.44
N LEU A 81 -3.55 5.17 -8.12
CA LEU A 81 -4.31 4.06 -8.67
C LEU A 81 -3.87 3.84 -10.12
N ILE A 82 -3.62 2.58 -10.45
CA ILE A 82 -3.23 2.18 -11.80
C ILE A 82 -4.39 1.41 -12.42
N SER A 83 -4.93 1.96 -13.50
CA SER A 83 -5.96 1.25 -14.25
C SER A 83 -5.32 0.13 -15.05
N VAL A 84 -5.91 -1.05 -14.97
CA VAL A 84 -5.50 -2.20 -15.75
C VAL A 84 -6.50 -2.34 -16.90
N CYS A 85 -6.02 -2.22 -18.10
CA CYS A 85 -6.85 -2.40 -19.29
C CYS A 85 -6.98 -3.85 -19.68
#